data_98b6966e8c4c74aee3afa9bd2f6ed8b8
#
_entry.id   98b6966e8c4c74aee3afa9bd2f6ed8b8
#
_cell.length_a   1.000
_cell.length_b   1.000
_cell.length_c   1.000
_cell.angle_alpha   90.00
_cell.angle_beta   90.00
_cell.angle_gamma   90.00
#
_symmetry.space_group_name_H-M   'P 1'
#
loop_
_entity.id
_entity.type
_entity.pdbx_description
1 polymer ?
#
loop_
_entity_poly.entity_id
_entity_poly.type
_entity_poly.pdbx_seq_one_letter_code
_entity_poly.pdbx_strand_id
1 'polypeptide(L)'
;MLFAATSWWALGARLCLRFVERGVHAATLSPVGHPLRHVPGAGRAHTYRTLSSLESLEAALEAEQPALIVPCNDQVVFQLHNLYKRRPKWRPLIDASLGDPRAHEVVTRREKLLALAGEVGIPVPETAAVTSEDELATLFDRLGPEAVLKIDGSSAGEGVRIVGSLEEAVRAFRALSRPIGLGTAIKRAVINGDTLSLWEWRHAPPPAVTVQRFVTGHPANAMVACVRGRVVGAVCVEVLSSEGRTGAAVVVRVIDSPPMLEAARLLVERLGLTGFYGLDFVIDGATSVPTLLELNPRCTQLGHLSLPGQGDLGGLFVAEALGLPVGPPPPAIPRDVIGLFPQCVRLGQMDSNRSDIYYDVPSDHPALATELSKPAWPERRLLARLYHRLRAPEYVRMIDARPNKSAVGL
;
A
#
# COMPACT_ATOMS: atom_id res chain seq x y z
N MET A 1 -1.80 19.49 6.92
CA MET A 1 -1.74 18.45 5.87
C MET A 1 -3.04 17.68 5.84
N LEU A 2 -3.39 17.01 4.73
CA LEU A 2 -4.57 16.16 4.64
C LEU A 2 -4.17 14.72 4.34
N PHE A 3 -4.47 13.79 5.26
CA PHE A 3 -4.32 12.35 5.05
C PHE A 3 -5.62 11.78 4.47
N ALA A 4 -5.57 11.16 3.30
CA ALA A 4 -6.75 10.70 2.60
C ALA A 4 -6.73 9.18 2.36
N ALA A 5 -7.85 8.52 2.68
CA ALA A 5 -8.09 7.11 2.42
C ALA A 5 -9.50 6.90 1.87
N THR A 6 -9.67 5.97 0.94
CA THR A 6 -10.97 5.65 0.31
C THR A 6 -11.45 4.26 0.66
N SER A 7 -10.55 3.39 1.08
CA SER A 7 -10.80 2.00 1.45
C SER A 7 -10.13 1.67 2.78
N TRP A 8 -10.44 0.49 3.32
CA TRP A 8 -9.82 0.03 4.55
C TRP A 8 -8.36 -0.34 4.34
N TRP A 9 -7.48 0.63 4.55
CA TRP A 9 -6.05 0.41 4.70
C TRP A 9 -5.59 1.09 5.98
N ALA A 10 -5.50 0.32 7.05
CA ALA A 10 -5.32 0.81 8.41
C ALA A 10 -4.01 1.59 8.63
N LEU A 11 -3.00 1.32 7.83
CA LEU A 11 -1.62 1.76 8.05
C LEU A 11 -1.39 3.25 7.84
N GLY A 12 -2.23 3.91 7.03
CA GLY A 12 -2.23 5.36 6.93
C GLY A 12 -2.41 6.06 8.28
N ALA A 13 -3.11 5.43 9.24
CA ALA A 13 -3.27 5.97 10.59
C ALA A 13 -1.95 5.99 11.38
N ARG A 14 -1.07 5.00 11.18
CA ARG A 14 0.24 4.93 11.82
C ARG A 14 1.16 6.07 11.31
N LEU A 15 1.16 6.29 10.00
CA LEU A 15 1.91 7.40 9.42
C LEU A 15 1.35 8.75 9.90
N CYS A 16 0.02 8.94 9.85
CA CYS A 16 -0.64 10.17 10.33
C CYS A 16 -0.28 10.47 11.79
N LEU A 17 -0.26 9.44 12.66
CA LEU A 17 0.16 9.58 14.04
C LEU A 17 1.58 10.15 14.16
N ARG A 18 2.54 9.66 13.36
CA ARG A 18 3.92 10.18 13.36
C ARG A 18 3.98 11.65 13.02
N PHE A 19 3.17 12.14 12.09
CA PHE A 19 3.11 13.56 11.79
C PHE A 19 2.53 14.38 12.94
N VAL A 20 1.47 13.90 13.59
CA VAL A 20 0.89 14.56 14.75
C VAL A 20 1.86 14.62 15.92
N GLU A 21 2.56 13.53 16.23
CA GLU A 21 3.60 13.47 17.27
C GLU A 21 4.77 14.43 16.98
N ARG A 22 5.01 14.77 15.72
CA ARG A 22 6.00 15.75 15.29
C ARG A 22 5.49 17.18 15.30
N GLY A 23 4.26 17.40 15.81
CA GLY A 23 3.64 18.72 15.92
C GLY A 23 3.01 19.23 14.61
N VAL A 24 2.83 18.36 13.61
CA VAL A 24 2.22 18.74 12.34
C VAL A 24 0.71 18.66 12.44
N HIS A 25 0.01 19.74 12.07
CA HIS A 25 -1.45 19.72 11.97
C HIS A 25 -1.89 18.82 10.80
N ALA A 26 -2.56 17.73 11.12
CA ALA A 26 -3.02 16.71 10.17
C ALA A 26 -4.52 16.52 10.26
N ALA A 27 -5.27 16.98 9.25
CA ALA A 27 -6.66 16.62 9.04
C ALA A 27 -6.77 15.29 8.30
N THR A 28 -7.92 14.62 8.38
CA THR A 28 -8.13 13.31 7.75
C THR A 28 -9.39 13.28 6.88
N LEU A 29 -9.32 12.56 5.77
CA LEU A 29 -10.46 12.23 4.91
C LEU A 29 -10.53 10.70 4.79
N SER A 30 -11.61 10.10 5.27
CA SER A 30 -11.76 8.65 5.21
C SER A 30 -13.21 8.20 5.36
N PRO A 31 -13.56 6.97 4.96
CA PRO A 31 -14.86 6.40 5.27
C PRO A 31 -15.14 6.34 6.77
N VAL A 32 -16.41 6.27 7.14
CA VAL A 32 -16.84 6.11 8.55
C VAL A 32 -16.26 4.83 9.13
N GLY A 33 -15.71 4.91 10.35
CA GLY A 33 -15.08 3.76 11.05
C GLY A 33 -13.66 3.43 10.62
N HIS A 34 -13.04 4.23 9.75
CA HIS A 34 -11.63 4.04 9.36
C HIS A 34 -10.69 4.45 10.50
N PRO A 35 -9.56 3.74 10.73
CA PRO A 35 -8.59 4.06 11.79
C PRO A 35 -8.02 5.48 11.76
N LEU A 36 -7.92 6.11 10.60
CA LEU A 36 -7.52 7.52 10.47
C LEU A 36 -8.36 8.48 11.35
N ARG A 37 -9.63 8.13 11.60
CA ARG A 37 -10.54 8.94 12.43
C ARG A 37 -10.26 8.82 13.92
N HIS A 38 -9.42 7.88 14.30
CA HIS A 38 -9.06 7.55 15.69
C HIS A 38 -7.61 7.91 16.02
N VAL A 39 -6.93 8.64 15.14
CA VAL A 39 -5.55 9.11 15.40
C VAL A 39 -5.60 10.20 16.46
N PRO A 40 -4.97 9.98 17.63
CA PRO A 40 -4.94 11.00 18.70
C PRO A 40 -4.27 12.29 18.24
N GLY A 41 -4.85 13.42 18.57
CA GLY A 41 -4.31 14.74 18.21
C GLY A 41 -4.46 15.12 16.73
N ALA A 42 -5.02 14.25 15.88
CA ALA A 42 -5.37 14.64 14.53
C ALA A 42 -6.47 15.72 14.54
N GLY A 43 -6.43 16.60 13.54
CA GLY A 43 -7.41 17.64 13.34
C GLY A 43 -8.77 17.10 12.87
N ARG A 44 -9.48 17.88 12.08
CA ARG A 44 -10.83 17.54 11.63
C ARG A 44 -10.84 16.26 10.78
N ALA A 45 -11.83 15.38 11.07
CA ALA A 45 -12.07 14.15 10.33
C ALA A 45 -13.22 14.33 9.32
N HIS A 46 -12.88 14.45 8.04
CA HIS A 46 -13.85 14.52 6.95
C HIS A 46 -14.32 13.12 6.56
N THR A 47 -15.57 13.05 6.08
CA THR A 47 -16.16 11.77 5.66
C THR A 47 -16.02 11.59 4.15
N TYR A 48 -15.31 10.56 3.74
CA TYR A 48 -15.27 10.11 2.35
C TYR A 48 -16.55 9.34 1.99
N ARG A 49 -17.16 9.71 0.88
CA ARG A 49 -18.35 9.06 0.31
C ARG A 49 -18.04 8.55 -1.08
N THR A 50 -18.03 7.25 -1.28
CA THR A 50 -17.59 6.62 -2.54
C THR A 50 -18.42 7.06 -3.75
N LEU A 51 -19.75 7.22 -3.59
CA LEU A 51 -20.63 7.66 -4.69
C LEU A 51 -20.48 9.15 -5.04
N SER A 52 -19.85 9.94 -4.16
CA SER A 52 -19.51 11.35 -4.35
C SER A 52 -18.03 11.55 -4.05
N SER A 53 -17.19 10.76 -4.72
CA SER A 53 -15.78 10.62 -4.35
C SER A 53 -14.98 11.89 -4.56
N LEU A 54 -15.09 12.53 -5.74
CA LEU A 54 -14.39 13.78 -6.04
C LEU A 54 -14.93 14.93 -5.23
N GLU A 55 -16.23 15.00 -5.06
CA GLU A 55 -16.89 16.05 -4.24
C GLU A 55 -16.47 15.93 -2.77
N SER A 56 -16.35 14.71 -2.23
CA SER A 56 -15.86 14.49 -0.88
C SER A 56 -14.41 14.96 -0.70
N LEU A 57 -13.58 14.69 -1.70
CA LEU A 57 -12.18 15.13 -1.71
C LEU A 57 -12.12 16.67 -1.84
N GLU A 58 -12.81 17.27 -2.81
CA GLU A 58 -12.82 18.71 -3.00
C GLU A 58 -13.33 19.45 -1.75
N ALA A 59 -14.43 18.98 -1.14
CA ALA A 59 -14.96 19.59 0.08
C ALA A 59 -13.96 19.57 1.25
N ALA A 60 -13.21 18.47 1.41
CA ALA A 60 -12.15 18.40 2.42
C ALA A 60 -10.98 19.34 2.09
N LEU A 61 -10.58 19.45 0.83
CA LEU A 61 -9.54 20.37 0.39
C LEU A 61 -9.94 21.85 0.58
N GLU A 62 -11.18 22.20 0.27
CA GLU A 62 -11.70 23.54 0.47
C GLU A 62 -11.80 23.92 1.95
N ALA A 63 -12.21 22.98 2.79
CA ALA A 63 -12.33 23.21 4.22
C ALA A 63 -10.98 23.35 4.95
N GLU A 64 -9.97 22.55 4.54
CA GLU A 64 -8.69 22.47 5.24
C GLU A 64 -7.59 23.32 4.62
N GLN A 65 -7.70 23.68 3.33
CA GLN A 65 -6.64 24.37 2.57
C GLN A 65 -5.23 23.80 2.90
N PRO A 66 -5.02 22.48 2.76
CA PRO A 66 -3.81 21.85 3.23
C PRO A 66 -2.61 22.25 2.36
N ALA A 67 -1.43 22.38 2.96
CA ALA A 67 -0.20 22.59 2.20
C ALA A 67 0.19 21.34 1.38
N LEU A 68 -0.13 20.13 1.88
CA LEU A 68 0.16 18.86 1.22
C LEU A 68 -0.95 17.84 1.49
N ILE A 69 -1.11 16.89 0.55
CA ILE A 69 -1.97 15.71 0.67
C ILE A 69 -1.10 14.47 0.77
N VAL A 70 -1.41 13.58 1.72
CA VAL A 70 -0.77 12.27 1.85
C VAL A 70 -1.78 11.19 1.47
N PRO A 71 -1.65 10.56 0.28
CA PRO A 71 -2.50 9.46 -0.09
C PRO A 71 -2.15 8.21 0.73
N CYS A 72 -3.17 7.59 1.32
CA CYS A 72 -3.02 6.38 2.11
C CYS A 72 -3.33 5.09 1.34
N ASN A 73 -3.83 5.20 0.11
CA ASN A 73 -4.08 4.06 -0.78
C ASN A 73 -4.11 4.50 -2.26
N ASP A 74 -3.99 3.54 -3.17
CA ASP A 74 -3.84 3.77 -4.62
C ASP A 74 -5.04 4.50 -5.22
N GLN A 75 -6.25 4.25 -4.70
CA GLN A 75 -7.46 4.92 -5.18
C GLN A 75 -7.45 6.43 -4.92
N VAL A 76 -6.84 6.89 -3.83
CA VAL A 76 -6.66 8.33 -3.59
C VAL A 76 -5.73 8.93 -4.64
N VAL A 77 -4.63 8.25 -4.98
CA VAL A 77 -3.71 8.69 -6.04
C VAL A 77 -4.45 8.83 -7.37
N PHE A 78 -5.24 7.81 -7.73
CA PHE A 78 -6.08 7.87 -8.92
C PHE A 78 -7.06 9.05 -8.91
N GLN A 79 -7.69 9.33 -7.77
CA GLN A 79 -8.60 10.48 -7.64
C GLN A 79 -7.88 11.82 -7.71
N LEU A 80 -6.67 11.93 -7.16
CA LEU A 80 -5.84 13.13 -7.28
C LEU A 80 -5.44 13.37 -8.74
N HIS A 81 -5.08 12.32 -9.49
CA HIS A 81 -4.82 12.44 -10.94
C HIS A 81 -6.06 12.87 -11.72
N ASN A 82 -7.25 12.39 -11.36
CA ASN A 82 -8.51 12.84 -11.98
C ASN A 82 -8.83 14.28 -11.61
N LEU A 83 -8.60 14.66 -10.36
CA LEU A 83 -8.80 16.04 -9.89
C LEU A 83 -7.85 17.00 -10.60
N TYR A 84 -6.58 16.60 -10.77
CA TYR A 84 -5.58 17.35 -11.54
C TYR A 84 -6.06 17.68 -12.96
N LYS A 85 -6.66 16.69 -13.63
CA LYS A 85 -7.18 16.85 -15.01
C LYS A 85 -8.40 17.75 -15.05
N ARG A 86 -9.32 17.60 -14.09
CA ARG A 86 -10.66 18.24 -14.13
C ARG A 86 -10.74 19.59 -13.43
N ARG A 87 -9.83 19.88 -12.48
CA ARG A 87 -9.90 21.05 -11.59
C ARG A 87 -8.55 21.78 -11.52
N PRO A 88 -8.27 22.70 -12.44
CA PRO A 88 -6.96 23.39 -12.50
C PRO A 88 -6.54 24.07 -11.19
N LYS A 89 -7.50 24.53 -10.38
CA LYS A 89 -7.22 25.17 -9.08
C LYS A 89 -6.44 24.31 -8.10
N TRP A 90 -6.52 22.96 -8.22
CA TRP A 90 -5.84 22.03 -7.33
C TRP A 90 -4.49 21.52 -7.84
N ARG A 91 -4.11 21.88 -9.07
CA ARG A 91 -2.84 21.44 -9.66
C ARG A 91 -1.62 21.79 -8.80
N PRO A 92 -1.47 23.03 -8.29
CA PRO A 92 -0.29 23.37 -7.47
C PRO A 92 -0.18 22.51 -6.21
N LEU A 93 -1.30 22.21 -5.56
CA LEU A 93 -1.34 21.35 -4.38
C LEU A 93 -0.99 19.90 -4.71
N ILE A 94 -1.49 19.38 -5.84
CA ILE A 94 -1.22 18.00 -6.27
C ILE A 94 0.24 17.86 -6.71
N ASP A 95 0.80 18.83 -7.45
CA ASP A 95 2.21 18.88 -7.81
C ASP A 95 3.11 18.91 -6.57
N ALA A 96 2.75 19.72 -5.58
CA ALA A 96 3.49 19.79 -4.32
C ALA A 96 3.43 18.46 -3.53
N SER A 97 2.37 17.65 -3.71
CA SER A 97 2.10 16.43 -2.94
C SER A 97 2.60 15.15 -3.61
N LEU A 98 2.55 15.08 -4.96
CA LEU A 98 2.89 13.89 -5.73
C LEU A 98 4.11 14.07 -6.63
N GLY A 99 4.51 15.31 -6.91
CA GLY A 99 5.61 15.65 -7.80
C GLY A 99 5.16 15.90 -9.25
N ASP A 100 6.02 15.58 -10.20
CA ASP A 100 5.80 15.91 -11.63
C ASP A 100 4.56 15.20 -12.20
N PRO A 101 3.58 15.94 -12.74
CA PRO A 101 2.37 15.34 -13.31
C PRO A 101 2.64 14.44 -14.53
N ARG A 102 3.80 14.57 -15.19
CA ARG A 102 4.22 13.66 -16.27
C ARG A 102 4.46 12.24 -15.78
N ALA A 103 4.78 12.07 -14.49
CA ALA A 103 4.96 10.77 -13.87
C ALA A 103 3.63 10.04 -13.57
N HIS A 104 2.49 10.73 -13.53
CA HIS A 104 1.21 10.17 -13.08
C HIS A 104 0.82 8.87 -13.78
N GLU A 105 1.02 8.78 -15.09
CA GLU A 105 0.69 7.57 -15.83
C GLU A 105 1.69 6.45 -15.57
N VAL A 106 2.99 6.79 -15.47
CA VAL A 106 4.06 5.80 -15.26
C VAL A 106 3.92 5.13 -13.90
N VAL A 107 3.70 5.90 -12.83
CA VAL A 107 3.60 5.34 -11.47
C VAL A 107 2.37 4.47 -11.24
N THR A 108 1.33 4.59 -12.08
CA THR A 108 0.09 3.82 -11.96
C THR A 108 0.02 2.63 -12.92
N ARG A 109 1.00 2.50 -13.85
CA ARG A 109 1.06 1.42 -14.85
C ARG A 109 2.34 0.62 -14.66
N ARG A 110 2.21 -0.60 -14.09
CA ARG A 110 3.36 -1.47 -13.77
C ARG A 110 4.29 -1.70 -14.96
N GLU A 111 3.71 -1.97 -16.14
CA GLU A 111 4.48 -2.18 -17.36
C GLU A 111 5.36 -0.97 -17.69
N LYS A 112 4.76 0.25 -17.68
CA LYS A 112 5.50 1.49 -17.99
C LYS A 112 6.58 1.79 -16.95
N LEU A 113 6.26 1.55 -15.68
CA LEU A 113 7.22 1.73 -14.60
C LEU A 113 8.43 0.80 -14.74
N LEU A 114 8.19 -0.49 -14.98
CA LEU A 114 9.28 -1.46 -15.08
C LEU A 114 10.09 -1.26 -16.38
N ALA A 115 9.45 -0.85 -17.48
CA ALA A 115 10.17 -0.46 -18.68
C ALA A 115 11.13 0.71 -18.39
N LEU A 116 10.63 1.79 -17.78
CA LEU A 116 11.44 2.93 -17.37
C LEU A 116 12.56 2.54 -16.39
N ALA A 117 12.26 1.68 -15.43
CA ALA A 117 13.26 1.19 -14.48
C ALA A 117 14.40 0.45 -15.17
N GLY A 118 14.08 -0.40 -16.16
CA GLY A 118 15.08 -1.07 -17.01
C GLY A 118 15.92 -0.09 -17.82
N GLU A 119 15.31 0.95 -18.39
CA GLU A 119 16.02 2.00 -19.15
C GLU A 119 17.07 2.75 -18.30
N VAL A 120 16.80 2.92 -17.00
CA VAL A 120 17.75 3.57 -16.07
C VAL A 120 18.67 2.58 -15.36
N GLY A 121 18.70 1.31 -15.82
CA GLY A 121 19.66 0.30 -15.34
C GLY A 121 19.24 -0.43 -14.06
N ILE A 122 18.00 -0.30 -13.60
CA ILE A 122 17.50 -1.06 -12.45
C ILE A 122 17.14 -2.46 -12.91
N PRO A 123 17.60 -3.53 -12.20
CA PRO A 123 17.18 -4.88 -12.49
C PRO A 123 15.67 -5.05 -12.34
N VAL A 124 15.02 -5.49 -13.41
CA VAL A 124 13.57 -5.75 -13.46
C VAL A 124 13.31 -7.08 -14.15
N PRO A 125 12.26 -7.82 -13.79
CA PRO A 125 11.85 -8.99 -14.54
C PRO A 125 11.24 -8.59 -15.89
N GLU A 126 11.43 -9.41 -16.90
CA GLU A 126 10.71 -9.24 -18.16
C GLU A 126 9.21 -9.21 -17.89
N THR A 127 8.57 -8.11 -18.32
CA THR A 127 7.17 -7.83 -18.03
C THR A 127 6.50 -7.24 -19.27
N ALA A 128 5.31 -7.71 -19.62
CA ALA A 128 4.53 -7.12 -20.70
C ALA A 128 3.03 -7.12 -20.36
N ALA A 129 2.31 -6.14 -20.89
CA ALA A 129 0.85 -6.17 -20.87
C ALA A 129 0.34 -7.18 -21.90
N VAL A 130 -0.77 -7.84 -21.58
CA VAL A 130 -1.44 -8.79 -22.47
C VAL A 130 -2.92 -8.45 -22.58
N THR A 131 -3.42 -8.49 -23.81
CA THR A 131 -4.80 -8.15 -24.15
C THR A 131 -5.57 -9.34 -24.73
N SER A 132 -4.86 -10.41 -25.13
CA SER A 132 -5.43 -11.63 -25.70
C SER A 132 -4.73 -12.89 -25.19
N GLU A 133 -5.38 -14.05 -25.39
CA GLU A 133 -4.81 -15.35 -25.04
C GLU A 133 -3.65 -15.73 -25.97
N ASP A 134 -3.66 -15.28 -27.22
CA ASP A 134 -2.58 -15.54 -28.18
C ASP A 134 -1.32 -14.77 -27.81
N GLU A 135 -1.45 -13.51 -27.42
CA GLU A 135 -0.34 -12.73 -26.87
C GLU A 135 0.21 -13.37 -25.60
N LEU A 136 -0.69 -13.83 -24.70
CA LEU A 136 -0.29 -14.53 -23.49
C LEU A 136 0.49 -15.79 -23.80
N ALA A 137 0.04 -16.62 -24.75
CA ALA A 137 0.73 -17.87 -25.12
C ALA A 137 2.14 -17.59 -25.66
N THR A 138 2.26 -16.63 -26.57
CA THR A 138 3.55 -16.22 -27.15
C THR A 138 4.52 -15.71 -26.06
N LEU A 139 4.00 -14.94 -25.10
CA LEU A 139 4.81 -14.44 -23.99
C LEU A 139 5.21 -15.53 -23.01
N PHE A 140 4.28 -16.43 -22.68
CA PHE A 140 4.52 -17.50 -21.72
C PHE A 140 5.66 -18.43 -22.18
N ASP A 141 5.70 -18.79 -23.47
CA ASP A 141 6.78 -19.58 -24.07
C ASP A 141 8.15 -18.90 -23.90
N ARG A 142 8.19 -17.56 -24.00
CA ARG A 142 9.41 -16.76 -23.86
C ARG A 142 9.84 -16.58 -22.38
N LEU A 143 8.88 -16.43 -21.48
CA LEU A 143 9.15 -16.17 -20.05
C LEU A 143 9.63 -17.41 -19.29
N GLY A 144 9.34 -18.62 -19.82
CA GLY A 144 9.68 -19.88 -19.17
C GLY A 144 8.55 -20.47 -18.32
N PRO A 145 8.82 -21.57 -17.61
CA PRO A 145 7.79 -22.44 -17.03
C PRO A 145 7.03 -21.81 -15.84
N GLU A 146 7.52 -20.74 -15.26
CA GLU A 146 6.86 -20.03 -14.17
C GLU A 146 6.70 -18.57 -14.53
N ALA A 147 5.46 -18.08 -14.43
CA ALA A 147 5.13 -16.67 -14.67
C ALA A 147 4.16 -16.13 -13.62
N VAL A 148 4.07 -14.82 -13.54
CA VAL A 148 3.17 -14.13 -12.62
C VAL A 148 2.23 -13.23 -13.43
N LEU A 149 0.92 -13.49 -13.34
CA LEU A 149 -0.08 -12.58 -13.87
C LEU A 149 -0.52 -11.60 -12.79
N LYS A 150 -0.57 -10.33 -13.14
CA LYS A 150 -0.95 -9.25 -12.21
C LYS A 150 -1.92 -8.27 -12.88
N ILE A 151 -2.79 -7.65 -12.08
CA ILE A 151 -3.59 -6.49 -12.51
C ILE A 151 -3.11 -5.24 -11.79
N ASP A 152 -3.13 -4.10 -12.49
CA ASP A 152 -2.79 -2.82 -11.89
C ASP A 152 -3.86 -2.37 -10.89
N GLY A 153 -3.46 -1.66 -9.83
CA GLY A 153 -4.36 -1.13 -8.80
C GLY A 153 -4.90 -2.18 -7.82
N SER A 154 -4.46 -3.44 -7.89
CA SER A 154 -4.75 -4.44 -6.85
C SER A 154 -3.77 -4.33 -5.69
N SER A 155 -4.22 -4.66 -4.47
CA SER A 155 -3.40 -4.63 -3.26
C SER A 155 -3.48 -5.97 -2.52
N ALA A 156 -2.51 -6.21 -1.62
CA ALA A 156 -2.45 -7.40 -0.77
C ALA A 156 -2.50 -8.75 -1.54
N GLY A 157 -2.00 -8.79 -2.77
CA GLY A 157 -1.92 -10.01 -3.57
C GLY A 157 -3.23 -10.49 -4.21
N GLU A 158 -4.36 -9.78 -4.04
CA GLU A 158 -5.66 -10.20 -4.61
C GLU A 158 -5.63 -10.34 -6.13
N GLY A 159 -4.93 -9.45 -6.83
CA GLY A 159 -4.78 -9.42 -8.28
C GLY A 159 -3.55 -10.16 -8.81
N VAL A 160 -2.92 -11.05 -8.03
CA VAL A 160 -1.68 -11.75 -8.41
C VAL A 160 -1.94 -13.26 -8.53
N ARG A 161 -1.45 -13.85 -9.61
CA ARG A 161 -1.50 -15.31 -9.83
C ARG A 161 -0.15 -15.80 -10.31
N ILE A 162 0.46 -16.72 -9.55
CA ILE A 162 1.65 -17.45 -9.96
C ILE A 162 1.16 -18.69 -10.71
N VAL A 163 1.68 -18.95 -11.89
CA VAL A 163 1.26 -20.02 -12.80
C VAL A 163 2.45 -20.81 -13.28
N GLY A 164 2.29 -22.13 -13.35
CA GLY A 164 3.33 -23.08 -13.78
C GLY A 164 3.07 -23.71 -15.16
N SER A 165 1.98 -23.34 -15.83
CA SER A 165 1.64 -23.83 -17.17
C SER A 165 0.83 -22.82 -17.97
N LEU A 166 0.86 -22.93 -19.29
CA LEU A 166 0.06 -22.10 -20.18
C LEU A 166 -1.45 -22.22 -19.88
N GLU A 167 -1.90 -23.43 -19.56
CA GLU A 167 -3.33 -23.65 -19.23
C GLU A 167 -3.74 -22.91 -17.95
N GLU A 168 -2.89 -22.91 -16.92
CA GLU A 168 -3.09 -22.10 -15.71
C GLU A 168 -3.06 -20.61 -16.04
N ALA A 169 -2.12 -20.17 -16.87
CA ALA A 169 -1.99 -18.79 -17.29
C ALA A 169 -3.25 -18.29 -18.01
N VAL A 170 -3.81 -19.07 -18.93
CA VAL A 170 -5.05 -18.76 -19.65
C VAL A 170 -6.24 -18.69 -18.68
N ARG A 171 -6.35 -19.64 -17.74
CA ARG A 171 -7.41 -19.59 -16.71
C ARG A 171 -7.28 -18.33 -15.83
N ALA A 172 -6.05 -18.00 -15.41
CA ALA A 172 -5.77 -16.81 -14.62
C ALA A 172 -6.09 -15.52 -15.40
N PHE A 173 -5.66 -15.44 -16.67
CA PHE A 173 -5.95 -14.31 -17.55
C PHE A 173 -7.44 -14.08 -17.70
N ARG A 174 -8.22 -15.12 -18.04
CA ARG A 174 -9.70 -15.04 -18.14
C ARG A 174 -10.36 -14.57 -16.85
N ALA A 175 -9.80 -14.95 -15.70
CA ALA A 175 -10.33 -14.53 -14.40
C ALA A 175 -9.98 -13.07 -14.08
N LEU A 176 -8.75 -12.64 -14.37
CA LEU A 176 -8.21 -11.31 -14.05
C LEU A 176 -8.69 -10.22 -15.03
N SER A 177 -8.87 -10.55 -16.31
CA SER A 177 -9.31 -9.61 -17.35
C SER A 177 -10.81 -9.28 -17.30
N ARG A 178 -11.60 -10.04 -16.52
CA ARG A 178 -13.05 -9.81 -16.41
C ARG A 178 -13.33 -8.54 -15.61
N PRO A 179 -14.08 -7.58 -16.17
CA PRO A 179 -14.61 -6.46 -15.39
C PRO A 179 -15.49 -6.96 -14.26
N ILE A 180 -15.56 -6.19 -13.18
CA ILE A 180 -16.52 -6.46 -12.11
C ILE A 180 -17.95 -6.46 -12.67
N GLY A 181 -18.66 -7.58 -12.56
CA GLY A 181 -20.07 -7.67 -12.93
C GLY A 181 -20.97 -6.99 -11.90
N LEU A 182 -22.13 -6.44 -12.36
CA LEU A 182 -23.11 -5.75 -11.50
C LEU A 182 -23.49 -6.58 -10.27
N GLY A 183 -23.77 -7.88 -10.44
CA GLY A 183 -24.13 -8.77 -9.32
C GLY A 183 -23.02 -8.88 -8.28
N THR A 184 -21.75 -8.92 -8.70
CA THR A 184 -20.60 -8.92 -7.80
C THR A 184 -20.44 -7.56 -7.10
N ALA A 185 -20.63 -6.46 -7.82
CA ALA A 185 -20.55 -5.11 -7.27
C ALA A 185 -21.64 -4.87 -6.22
N ILE A 186 -22.89 -5.26 -6.50
CA ILE A 186 -24.00 -5.19 -5.53
C ILE A 186 -23.71 -6.08 -4.32
N LYS A 187 -23.27 -7.32 -4.53
CA LYS A 187 -22.90 -8.23 -3.45
C LYS A 187 -21.82 -7.61 -2.55
N ARG A 188 -20.73 -7.09 -3.12
CA ARG A 188 -19.65 -6.44 -2.34
C ARG A 188 -20.16 -5.22 -1.59
N ALA A 189 -20.98 -4.37 -2.23
CA ALA A 189 -21.56 -3.20 -1.59
C ALA A 189 -22.49 -3.55 -0.41
N VAL A 190 -23.37 -4.53 -0.57
CA VAL A 190 -24.37 -4.91 0.45
C VAL A 190 -23.74 -5.75 1.56
N ILE A 191 -22.97 -6.77 1.20
CA ILE A 191 -22.40 -7.72 2.17
C ILE A 191 -21.18 -7.11 2.84
N ASN A 192 -20.18 -6.67 2.06
CA ASN A 192 -18.90 -6.20 2.59
C ASN A 192 -18.90 -4.69 2.90
N GLY A 193 -19.93 -3.93 2.47
CA GLY A 193 -19.94 -2.48 2.57
C GLY A 193 -18.96 -1.78 1.61
N ASP A 194 -18.47 -2.52 0.62
CA ASP A 194 -17.56 -2.03 -0.39
C ASP A 194 -18.34 -1.38 -1.53
N THR A 195 -18.72 -0.13 -1.32
CA THR A 195 -19.43 0.68 -2.34
C THR A 195 -18.51 1.09 -3.48
N LEU A 196 -17.17 0.96 -3.33
CA LEU A 196 -16.20 1.21 -4.39
C LEU A 196 -16.44 0.27 -5.57
N SER A 197 -16.81 -1.00 -5.32
CA SER A 197 -17.14 -1.97 -6.35
C SER A 197 -18.30 -1.54 -7.28
N LEU A 198 -19.27 -0.75 -6.79
CA LEU A 198 -20.34 -0.17 -7.62
C LEU A 198 -19.81 0.94 -8.53
N TRP A 199 -18.89 1.75 -8.00
CA TRP A 199 -18.24 2.77 -8.79
C TRP A 199 -17.34 2.15 -9.87
N GLU A 200 -16.56 1.15 -9.52
CA GLU A 200 -15.70 0.38 -10.44
C GLU A 200 -16.51 -0.25 -11.55
N TRP A 201 -17.60 -0.95 -11.21
CA TRP A 201 -18.50 -1.53 -12.22
C TRP A 201 -18.97 -0.52 -13.25
N ARG A 202 -19.24 0.71 -12.84
CA ARG A 202 -19.80 1.74 -13.74
C ARG A 202 -18.72 2.52 -14.50
N HIS A 203 -17.53 2.70 -13.94
CA HIS A 203 -16.57 3.70 -14.41
C HIS A 203 -15.15 3.16 -14.66
N ALA A 204 -14.80 2.02 -14.10
CA ALA A 204 -13.46 1.49 -14.29
C ALA A 204 -13.32 0.88 -15.70
N PRO A 205 -12.21 1.14 -16.40
CA PRO A 205 -11.88 0.41 -17.62
C PRO A 205 -11.64 -1.08 -17.29
N PRO A 206 -11.67 -1.96 -18.29
CA PRO A 206 -11.24 -3.34 -18.08
C PRO A 206 -9.86 -3.39 -17.43
N PRO A 207 -9.63 -4.33 -16.49
CA PRO A 207 -8.34 -4.46 -15.84
C PRO A 207 -7.23 -4.74 -16.85
N ALA A 208 -6.15 -3.98 -16.80
CA ALA A 208 -4.95 -4.28 -17.57
C ALA A 208 -4.21 -5.44 -16.88
N VAL A 209 -4.06 -6.55 -17.60
CA VAL A 209 -3.32 -7.71 -17.12
C VAL A 209 -1.88 -7.62 -17.61
N THR A 210 -0.92 -7.75 -16.72
CA THR A 210 0.50 -7.88 -17.04
C THR A 210 0.96 -9.31 -16.73
N VAL A 211 1.84 -9.82 -17.60
CA VAL A 211 2.57 -11.09 -17.39
C VAL A 211 4.02 -10.74 -17.10
N GLN A 212 4.55 -11.34 -16.08
CA GLN A 212 5.89 -11.08 -15.58
C GLN A 212 6.63 -12.40 -15.37
N ARG A 213 7.92 -12.45 -15.73
CA ARG A 213 8.79 -13.59 -15.39
C ARG A 213 8.82 -13.78 -13.88
N PHE A 214 8.66 -15.00 -13.41
CA PHE A 214 8.84 -15.30 -11.99
C PHE A 214 10.30 -15.10 -11.58
N VAL A 215 10.52 -14.41 -10.47
CA VAL A 215 11.86 -14.19 -9.89
C VAL A 215 11.96 -15.00 -8.61
N THR A 216 12.94 -15.88 -8.55
CA THR A 216 13.22 -16.69 -7.37
C THR A 216 14.15 -15.93 -6.42
N GLY A 217 13.83 -15.92 -5.12
CA GLY A 217 14.64 -15.25 -4.12
C GLY A 217 13.84 -14.88 -2.88
N HIS A 218 14.37 -13.93 -2.10
CA HIS A 218 13.78 -13.44 -0.86
C HIS A 218 13.04 -12.13 -1.10
N PRO A 219 11.76 -12.02 -0.75
CA PRO A 219 11.04 -10.76 -0.86
C PRO A 219 11.67 -9.67 0.02
N ALA A 220 11.77 -8.47 -0.52
CA ALA A 220 12.29 -7.31 0.19
C ALA A 220 11.47 -6.06 -0.19
N ASN A 221 11.41 -5.09 0.71
CA ASN A 221 10.67 -3.85 0.48
C ASN A 221 11.55 -2.65 0.83
N ALA A 222 11.44 -1.58 0.04
CA ALA A 222 11.92 -0.27 0.41
C ALA A 222 10.74 0.69 0.56
N MET A 223 10.75 1.49 1.62
CA MET A 223 9.83 2.61 1.81
C MET A 223 10.61 3.89 1.79
N VAL A 224 10.27 4.81 0.89
CA VAL A 224 10.97 6.07 0.74
C VAL A 224 10.06 7.26 0.96
N ALA A 225 10.61 8.33 1.56
CA ALA A 225 10.07 9.67 1.53
C ALA A 225 10.91 10.49 0.55
N CYS A 226 10.27 11.24 -0.32
CA CYS A 226 10.96 12.04 -1.33
C CYS A 226 10.30 13.40 -1.55
N VAL A 227 11.11 14.38 -1.97
CA VAL A 227 10.66 15.75 -2.26
C VAL A 227 11.33 16.22 -3.54
N ARG A 228 10.51 16.60 -4.53
CA ARG A 228 10.96 17.15 -5.82
C ARG A 228 12.06 16.33 -6.48
N GLY A 229 11.86 15.02 -6.59
CA GLY A 229 12.81 14.12 -7.24
C GLY A 229 14.01 13.74 -6.38
N ARG A 230 14.04 14.05 -5.08
CA ARG A 230 15.13 13.71 -4.16
C ARG A 230 14.63 12.85 -3.01
N VAL A 231 15.24 11.70 -2.79
CA VAL A 231 15.00 10.86 -1.61
C VAL A 231 15.54 11.57 -0.37
N VAL A 232 14.66 11.77 0.63
CA VAL A 232 15.02 12.43 1.91
C VAL A 232 15.14 11.43 3.05
N GLY A 233 14.59 10.24 2.90
CA GLY A 233 14.73 9.15 3.85
C GLY A 233 14.22 7.85 3.25
N ALA A 234 14.75 6.72 3.72
CA ALA A 234 14.36 5.39 3.27
C ALA A 234 14.46 4.36 4.39
N VAL A 235 13.64 3.31 4.31
CA VAL A 235 13.69 2.11 5.14
C VAL A 235 13.71 0.92 4.21
N CYS A 236 14.76 0.10 4.27
CA CYS A 236 14.87 -1.16 3.53
C CYS A 236 14.74 -2.35 4.47
N VAL A 237 13.96 -3.34 4.05
CA VAL A 237 13.72 -4.56 4.83
C VAL A 237 13.72 -5.80 3.95
N GLU A 238 14.18 -6.91 4.52
CA GLU A 238 13.91 -8.26 4.02
C GLU A 238 12.62 -8.78 4.67
N VAL A 239 11.78 -9.47 3.91
CA VAL A 239 10.53 -10.05 4.43
C VAL A 239 10.82 -11.48 4.92
N LEU A 240 10.69 -11.69 6.22
CA LEU A 240 10.89 -13.00 6.85
C LEU A 240 9.61 -13.83 6.89
N SER A 241 8.44 -13.15 6.94
CA SER A 241 7.13 -13.79 6.92
C SER A 241 6.10 -12.85 6.29
N SER A 242 5.17 -13.41 5.53
CA SER A 242 4.09 -12.70 4.85
C SER A 242 2.74 -13.41 5.00
N GLU A 243 1.66 -12.74 4.68
CA GLU A 243 0.31 -13.29 4.60
C GLU A 243 0.17 -14.13 3.31
N GLY A 244 0.47 -15.43 3.39
CA GLY A 244 0.56 -16.30 2.22
C GLY A 244 1.75 -15.96 1.32
N ARG A 245 1.72 -16.44 0.06
CA ARG A 245 2.86 -16.30 -0.88
C ARG A 245 3.00 -14.89 -1.48
N THR A 246 1.93 -14.13 -1.57
CA THR A 246 1.88 -12.84 -2.29
C THR A 246 1.26 -11.71 -1.47
N GLY A 247 0.97 -11.95 -0.19
CA GLY A 247 0.32 -10.99 0.68
C GLY A 247 1.28 -10.05 1.40
N ALA A 248 0.71 -9.24 2.29
CA ALA A 248 1.46 -8.24 3.06
C ALA A 248 2.50 -8.87 3.98
N ALA A 249 3.65 -8.20 4.15
CA ALA A 249 4.68 -8.63 5.09
C ALA A 249 4.14 -8.59 6.54
N VAL A 250 4.58 -9.56 7.35
CA VAL A 250 4.17 -9.74 8.75
C VAL A 250 5.35 -9.58 9.69
N VAL A 251 6.47 -10.21 9.36
CA VAL A 251 7.73 -10.07 10.07
C VAL A 251 8.81 -9.67 9.07
N VAL A 252 9.55 -8.64 9.39
CA VAL A 252 10.60 -8.10 8.53
C VAL A 252 11.91 -7.97 9.30
N ARG A 253 13.01 -7.96 8.58
CA ARG A 253 14.32 -7.58 9.10
C ARG A 253 14.79 -6.32 8.39
N VAL A 254 15.20 -5.31 9.17
CA VAL A 254 15.86 -4.12 8.64
C VAL A 254 17.20 -4.51 8.03
N ILE A 255 17.45 -4.06 6.82
CA ILE A 255 18.69 -4.34 6.09
C ILE A 255 19.29 -3.02 5.58
N ASP A 256 20.60 -2.98 5.49
CA ASP A 256 21.31 -1.98 4.69
C ASP A 256 21.46 -2.53 3.26
N SER A 257 20.83 -1.87 2.29
CA SER A 257 20.87 -2.30 0.89
C SER A 257 21.11 -1.11 -0.05
N PRO A 258 22.38 -0.74 -0.26
CA PRO A 258 22.73 0.31 -1.21
C PRO A 258 22.11 0.12 -2.61
N PRO A 259 22.01 -1.10 -3.18
CA PRO A 259 21.37 -1.27 -4.49
C PRO A 259 19.87 -0.95 -4.49
N MET A 260 19.12 -1.26 -3.42
CA MET A 260 17.69 -0.90 -3.32
C MET A 260 17.52 0.62 -3.17
N LEU A 261 18.40 1.26 -2.39
CA LEU A 261 18.40 2.72 -2.24
C LEU A 261 18.74 3.43 -3.54
N GLU A 262 19.70 2.93 -4.30
CA GLU A 262 20.06 3.48 -5.60
C GLU A 262 18.92 3.32 -6.61
N ALA A 263 18.26 2.17 -6.66
CA ALA A 263 17.07 1.98 -7.49
C ALA A 263 15.97 2.99 -7.14
N ALA A 264 15.71 3.20 -5.85
CA ALA A 264 14.73 4.19 -5.40
C ALA A 264 15.16 5.62 -5.79
N ARG A 265 16.44 5.98 -5.63
CA ARG A 265 16.97 7.29 -6.01
C ARG A 265 16.79 7.58 -7.49
N LEU A 266 17.17 6.63 -8.35
CA LEU A 266 17.06 6.75 -9.80
C LEU A 266 15.62 6.94 -10.24
N LEU A 267 14.67 6.17 -9.69
CA LEU A 267 13.25 6.30 -10.03
C LEU A 267 12.66 7.62 -9.54
N VAL A 268 12.94 7.99 -8.29
CA VAL A 268 12.46 9.23 -7.68
C VAL A 268 12.94 10.44 -8.46
N GLU A 269 14.21 10.46 -8.83
CA GLU A 269 14.82 11.54 -9.62
C GLU A 269 14.24 11.59 -11.03
N ARG A 270 14.20 10.44 -11.72
CA ARG A 270 13.73 10.35 -13.12
C ARG A 270 12.26 10.74 -13.28
N LEU A 271 11.45 10.46 -12.27
CA LEU A 271 10.01 10.73 -12.25
C LEU A 271 9.66 12.05 -11.53
N GLY A 272 10.61 12.74 -10.90
CA GLY A 272 10.37 13.98 -10.19
C GLY A 272 9.39 13.83 -9.02
N LEU A 273 9.43 12.71 -8.29
CA LEU A 273 8.41 12.35 -7.31
C LEU A 273 8.48 13.20 -6.03
N THR A 274 7.32 13.40 -5.42
CA THR A 274 7.17 13.95 -4.07
C THR A 274 6.17 13.10 -3.30
N GLY A 275 6.42 12.83 -2.02
CA GLY A 275 5.54 12.04 -1.16
C GLY A 275 6.19 10.77 -0.65
N PHE A 276 5.37 9.73 -0.49
CA PHE A 276 5.76 8.44 0.07
C PHE A 276 5.54 7.33 -0.96
N TYR A 277 6.58 6.54 -1.20
CA TYR A 277 6.56 5.48 -2.21
C TYR A 277 7.15 4.19 -1.63
N GLY A 278 6.41 3.08 -1.80
CA GLY A 278 6.91 1.76 -1.50
C GLY A 278 7.44 1.08 -2.76
N LEU A 279 8.58 0.43 -2.66
CA LEU A 279 9.16 -0.37 -3.74
C LEU A 279 9.27 -1.82 -3.27
N ASP A 280 8.77 -2.74 -4.08
CA ASP A 280 8.79 -4.16 -3.79
C ASP A 280 9.85 -4.84 -4.66
N PHE A 281 10.73 -5.61 -4.01
CA PHE A 281 11.85 -6.30 -4.64
C PHE A 281 11.81 -7.80 -4.31
N VAL A 282 12.53 -8.55 -5.12
CA VAL A 282 13.04 -9.88 -4.76
C VAL A 282 14.57 -9.82 -4.82
N ILE A 283 15.22 -10.20 -3.73
CA ILE A 283 16.68 -10.35 -3.68
C ILE A 283 17.02 -11.78 -4.12
N ASP A 284 17.73 -11.91 -5.23
CA ASP A 284 18.16 -13.19 -5.74
C ASP A 284 19.09 -13.90 -4.75
N GLY A 285 18.79 -15.16 -4.43
CA GLY A 285 19.52 -15.89 -3.40
C GLY A 285 20.96 -16.25 -3.75
N ALA A 286 21.31 -16.26 -5.03
CA ALA A 286 22.67 -16.61 -5.49
C ALA A 286 23.53 -15.36 -5.71
N THR A 287 22.95 -14.31 -6.28
CA THR A 287 23.70 -13.10 -6.66
C THR A 287 23.54 -11.94 -5.68
N SER A 288 22.58 -12.01 -4.77
CA SER A 288 22.17 -10.93 -3.85
C SER A 288 21.72 -9.65 -4.57
N VAL A 289 21.39 -9.72 -5.86
CA VAL A 289 20.91 -8.59 -6.64
C VAL A 289 19.41 -8.37 -6.39
N PRO A 290 18.99 -7.18 -5.94
CA PRO A 290 17.57 -6.86 -5.81
C PRO A 290 16.96 -6.56 -7.18
N THR A 291 15.91 -7.28 -7.52
CA THR A 291 15.11 -7.09 -8.73
C THR A 291 13.81 -6.40 -8.37
N LEU A 292 13.53 -5.25 -8.96
CA LEU A 292 12.32 -4.45 -8.70
C LEU A 292 11.10 -5.09 -9.35
N LEU A 293 10.04 -5.32 -8.56
CA LEU A 293 8.79 -5.92 -9.03
C LEU A 293 7.66 -4.92 -9.23
N GLU A 294 7.59 -3.88 -8.38
CA GLU A 294 6.56 -2.84 -8.45
C GLU A 294 6.91 -1.62 -7.60
N LEU A 295 6.22 -0.51 -7.89
CA LEU A 295 6.21 0.68 -7.06
C LEU A 295 4.78 0.97 -6.61
N ASN A 296 4.62 1.19 -5.31
CA ASN A 296 3.37 1.59 -4.68
C ASN A 296 3.37 3.11 -4.48
N PRO A 297 2.52 3.89 -5.17
CA PRO A 297 2.55 5.37 -5.09
C PRO A 297 1.91 5.90 -3.80
N ARG A 298 2.19 5.28 -2.69
CA ARG A 298 1.64 5.57 -1.36
C ARG A 298 2.53 5.03 -0.26
N CYS A 299 2.26 5.46 0.97
CA CYS A 299 2.87 4.85 2.13
C CYS A 299 2.46 3.38 2.28
N THR A 300 3.45 2.52 2.49
CA THR A 300 3.27 1.12 2.88
C THR A 300 3.36 0.97 4.40
N GLN A 301 3.41 -0.26 4.89
CA GLN A 301 3.44 -0.54 6.33
C GLN A 301 4.74 -0.17 7.05
N LEU A 302 5.77 0.26 6.32
CA LEU A 302 7.07 0.64 6.88
C LEU A 302 7.19 2.15 7.17
N GLY A 303 6.31 2.98 6.61
CA GLY A 303 6.50 4.44 6.57
C GLY A 303 6.43 5.16 7.92
N HIS A 304 5.94 4.49 8.96
CA HIS A 304 5.88 5.04 10.32
C HIS A 304 7.01 4.57 11.23
N LEU A 305 7.88 3.68 10.74
CA LEU A 305 8.99 3.16 11.53
C LEU A 305 10.05 4.26 11.79
N SER A 306 10.56 4.30 13.01
CA SER A 306 11.68 5.15 13.39
C SER A 306 12.90 4.27 13.65
N LEU A 307 13.93 4.41 12.81
CA LEU A 307 15.12 3.56 12.89
C LEU A 307 16.31 4.29 13.52
N PRO A 308 17.20 3.56 14.22
CA PRO A 308 18.41 4.16 14.78
C PRO A 308 19.25 4.88 13.71
N GLY A 309 19.67 6.10 14.00
CA GLY A 309 20.51 6.90 13.10
C GLY A 309 19.85 7.43 11.81
N GLN A 310 18.65 6.97 11.48
CA GLN A 310 17.92 7.38 10.26
C GLN A 310 16.72 8.31 10.56
N GLY A 311 16.25 8.32 11.82
CA GLY A 311 15.05 9.06 12.19
C GLY A 311 13.77 8.43 11.66
N ASP A 312 12.72 9.24 11.49
CA ASP A 312 11.45 8.82 10.89
C ASP A 312 11.18 9.54 9.56
N LEU A 313 10.57 8.83 8.63
CA LEU A 313 10.31 9.34 7.28
C LEU A 313 9.36 10.55 7.29
N GLY A 314 8.42 10.60 8.25
CA GLY A 314 7.46 11.71 8.36
C GLY A 314 8.14 13.03 8.72
N GLY A 315 9.01 13.01 9.72
CA GLY A 315 9.78 14.19 10.13
C GLY A 315 10.71 14.69 9.05
N LEU A 316 11.46 13.79 8.40
CA LEU A 316 12.35 14.13 7.28
C LEU A 316 11.57 14.76 6.12
N PHE A 317 10.42 14.17 5.78
CA PHE A 317 9.55 14.69 4.72
C PHE A 317 9.05 16.11 5.02
N VAL A 318 8.55 16.37 6.23
CA VAL A 318 8.00 17.68 6.61
C VAL A 318 9.08 18.74 6.62
N ALA A 319 10.24 18.44 7.19
CA ALA A 319 11.37 19.36 7.24
C ALA A 319 11.78 19.80 5.83
N GLU A 320 11.87 18.86 4.90
CA GLU A 320 12.29 19.14 3.52
C GLU A 320 11.17 19.75 2.66
N ALA A 321 9.94 19.23 2.75
CA ALA A 321 8.84 19.65 1.87
C ALA A 321 8.26 21.01 2.26
N LEU A 322 8.24 21.33 3.56
CA LEU A 322 7.61 22.55 4.08
C LEU A 322 8.61 23.53 4.71
N GLY A 323 9.87 23.12 4.91
CA GLY A 323 10.87 23.93 5.61
C GLY A 323 10.51 24.22 7.07
N LEU A 324 9.63 23.38 7.66
CA LEU A 324 9.14 23.58 9.02
C LEU A 324 10.02 22.84 10.03
N PRO A 325 10.28 23.47 11.19
CA PRO A 325 10.87 22.72 12.30
C PRO A 325 9.89 21.63 12.74
N VAL A 326 10.43 20.45 12.96
CA VAL A 326 9.64 19.30 13.46
C VAL A 326 10.05 19.01 14.90
N GLY A 327 9.11 18.54 15.70
CA GLY A 327 9.36 18.10 17.07
C GLY A 327 10.42 16.97 17.15
N PRO A 328 10.83 16.51 18.33
CA PRO A 328 11.83 15.45 18.47
C PRO A 328 11.36 14.15 17.81
N PRO A 329 12.27 13.33 17.24
CA PRO A 329 11.90 12.06 16.65
C PRO A 329 11.31 11.12 17.72
N PRO A 330 10.36 10.22 17.34
CA PRO A 330 9.90 9.18 18.22
C PRO A 330 11.07 8.24 18.58
N PRO A 331 10.98 7.49 19.69
CA PRO A 331 12.02 6.53 20.05
C PRO A 331 12.31 5.58 18.89
N ALA A 332 13.60 5.34 18.66
CA ALA A 332 14.03 4.40 17.64
C ALA A 332 13.67 2.97 18.03
N ILE A 333 13.30 2.15 17.05
CA ILE A 333 13.03 0.74 17.24
C ILE A 333 14.31 0.03 17.66
N PRO A 334 14.30 -0.72 18.80
CA PRO A 334 15.53 -1.23 19.41
C PRO A 334 16.03 -2.55 18.78
N ARG A 335 15.39 -3.06 17.76
CA ARG A 335 15.69 -4.35 17.11
C ARG A 335 15.61 -4.26 15.61
N ASP A 336 16.39 -5.10 14.91
CA ASP A 336 16.35 -5.17 13.46
C ASP A 336 15.20 -6.05 12.96
N VAL A 337 14.73 -7.03 13.76
CA VAL A 337 13.58 -7.86 13.41
C VAL A 337 12.33 -7.26 14.01
N ILE A 338 11.36 -6.97 13.14
CA ILE A 338 10.13 -6.25 13.49
C ILE A 338 8.91 -7.09 13.10
N GLY A 339 8.06 -7.38 14.08
CA GLY A 339 6.73 -7.90 13.87
C GLY A 339 5.76 -6.76 13.62
N LEU A 340 5.27 -6.64 12.39
CA LEU A 340 4.45 -5.50 11.95
C LEU A 340 3.03 -5.60 12.52
N PHE A 341 2.64 -4.62 13.31
CA PHE A 341 1.30 -4.49 13.84
C PHE A 341 0.37 -3.75 12.86
N PRO A 342 -0.87 -4.19 12.64
CA PRO A 342 -1.60 -5.26 13.33
C PRO A 342 -1.46 -6.65 12.70
N GLN A 343 -0.68 -6.83 11.63
CA GLN A 343 -0.60 -8.08 10.88
C GLN A 343 -0.12 -9.25 11.74
N CYS A 344 0.96 -9.07 12.50
CA CYS A 344 1.49 -10.13 13.37
C CYS A 344 0.46 -10.62 14.40
N VAL A 345 -0.36 -9.71 14.96
CA VAL A 345 -1.42 -10.08 15.89
C VAL A 345 -2.58 -10.80 15.19
N ARG A 346 -2.99 -10.27 14.02
CA ARG A 346 -4.11 -10.85 13.25
C ARG A 346 -3.83 -12.27 12.77
N LEU A 347 -2.58 -12.58 12.47
CA LEU A 347 -2.16 -13.89 11.97
C LEU A 347 -1.65 -14.81 13.10
N GLY A 348 -1.74 -14.38 14.37
CA GLY A 348 -1.29 -15.18 15.51
C GLY A 348 0.23 -15.39 15.52
N GLN A 349 1.00 -14.53 14.87
CA GLN A 349 2.46 -14.61 14.82
C GLN A 349 3.15 -13.75 15.90
N MET A 350 2.38 -13.18 16.82
CA MET A 350 2.93 -12.49 17.98
C MET A 350 3.22 -13.53 19.07
N ASP A 351 4.50 -13.66 19.41
CA ASP A 351 4.98 -14.54 20.48
C ASP A 351 5.77 -13.70 21.51
N SER A 352 5.20 -13.53 22.69
CA SER A 352 5.82 -12.76 23.77
C SER A 352 7.13 -13.35 24.29
N ASN A 353 7.43 -14.63 24.01
CA ASN A 353 8.67 -15.28 24.39
C ASN A 353 9.83 -14.98 23.40
N ARG A 354 9.53 -14.39 22.25
CA ARG A 354 10.53 -14.02 21.24
C ARG A 354 11.13 -12.64 21.55
N SER A 355 12.18 -12.64 22.37
CA SER A 355 12.89 -11.38 22.73
C SER A 355 13.74 -10.80 21.60
N ASP A 356 13.95 -11.53 20.53
CA ASP A 356 14.66 -11.11 19.32
C ASP A 356 13.77 -10.29 18.36
N ILE A 357 12.46 -10.28 18.53
CA ILE A 357 11.51 -9.55 17.71
C ILE A 357 10.98 -8.34 18.48
N TYR A 358 10.99 -7.18 17.85
CA TYR A 358 10.24 -6.01 18.31
C TYR A 358 8.85 -6.01 17.66
N TYR A 359 7.81 -6.11 18.46
CA TYR A 359 6.44 -5.98 17.97
C TYR A 359 6.03 -4.51 17.97
N ASP A 360 5.77 -4.00 16.79
CA ASP A 360 5.49 -2.60 16.51
C ASP A 360 4.06 -2.18 16.94
N VAL A 361 3.71 -2.42 18.18
CA VAL A 361 2.41 -2.05 18.76
C VAL A 361 2.46 -0.60 19.22
N PRO A 362 1.47 0.26 18.87
CA PRO A 362 1.39 1.63 19.38
C PRO A 362 0.88 1.65 20.83
N SER A 363 1.69 1.16 21.76
CA SER A 363 1.33 1.00 23.19
C SER A 363 1.00 2.32 23.89
N ASP A 364 1.63 3.43 23.45
CA ASP A 364 1.37 4.76 23.98
C ASP A 364 0.00 5.33 23.55
N HIS A 365 -0.65 4.65 22.60
CA HIS A 365 -1.96 5.02 22.06
C HIS A 365 -2.93 3.83 22.08
N PRO A 366 -3.37 3.35 23.24
CA PRO A 366 -4.13 2.11 23.38
C PRO A 366 -5.47 2.13 22.65
N ALA A 367 -6.11 3.29 22.52
CA ALA A 367 -7.35 3.43 21.77
C ALA A 367 -7.12 3.18 20.25
N LEU A 368 -6.02 3.70 19.69
CA LEU A 368 -5.65 3.45 18.30
C LEU A 368 -5.19 2.00 18.10
N ALA A 369 -4.40 1.45 19.02
CA ALA A 369 -4.00 0.04 18.99
C ALA A 369 -5.23 -0.89 18.97
N THR A 370 -6.21 -0.62 19.82
CA THR A 370 -7.48 -1.33 19.85
C THR A 370 -8.23 -1.21 18.52
N GLU A 371 -8.31 -0.02 17.93
CA GLU A 371 -8.99 0.18 16.64
C GLU A 371 -8.29 -0.55 15.49
N LEU A 372 -6.97 -0.50 15.45
CA LEU A 372 -6.16 -1.21 14.45
C LEU A 372 -6.26 -2.74 14.58
N SER A 373 -6.41 -3.26 15.79
CA SER A 373 -6.56 -4.71 16.04
C SER A 373 -7.91 -5.26 15.62
N LYS A 374 -8.92 -4.41 15.43
CA LYS A 374 -10.24 -4.86 14.98
C LYS A 374 -10.16 -5.53 13.62
N PRO A 375 -11.02 -6.50 13.32
CA PRO A 375 -11.13 -7.10 11.99
C PRO A 375 -11.34 -6.05 10.90
N ALA A 376 -10.97 -6.36 9.68
CA ALA A 376 -11.28 -5.51 8.52
C ALA A 376 -12.80 -5.29 8.38
N TRP A 377 -13.20 -4.23 7.70
CA TRP A 377 -14.61 -3.85 7.61
C TRP A 377 -15.58 -4.95 7.17
N PRO A 378 -15.27 -5.76 6.14
CA PRO A 378 -16.16 -6.85 5.77
C PRO A 378 -16.44 -7.81 6.92
N GLU A 379 -15.43 -8.07 7.74
CA GLU A 379 -15.52 -8.99 8.87
C GLU A 379 -16.34 -8.43 10.06
N ARG A 380 -16.52 -7.11 10.14
CA ARG A 380 -17.31 -6.45 11.20
C ARG A 380 -18.81 -6.50 10.95
N ARG A 381 -19.25 -6.70 9.68
CA ARG A 381 -20.67 -6.65 9.32
C ARG A 381 -21.33 -8.00 9.56
N LEU A 382 -22.49 -7.99 10.22
CA LEU A 382 -23.26 -9.19 10.51
C LEU A 382 -23.62 -9.97 9.22
N LEU A 383 -24.03 -9.27 8.17
CA LEU A 383 -24.35 -9.88 6.88
C LEU A 383 -23.14 -10.55 6.24
N ALA A 384 -21.97 -9.93 6.31
CA ALA A 384 -20.72 -10.51 5.80
C ALA A 384 -20.34 -11.76 6.59
N ARG A 385 -20.40 -11.70 7.93
CA ARG A 385 -20.11 -12.85 8.80
C ARG A 385 -21.07 -14.01 8.52
N LEU A 386 -22.36 -13.73 8.39
CA LEU A 386 -23.36 -14.75 8.07
C LEU A 386 -23.12 -15.38 6.69
N TYR A 387 -22.86 -14.53 5.68
CA TYR A 387 -22.56 -15.00 4.32
C TYR A 387 -21.31 -15.90 4.27
N HIS A 388 -20.22 -15.47 4.94
CA HIS A 388 -18.99 -16.25 5.00
C HIS A 388 -19.15 -17.56 5.79
N ARG A 389 -19.96 -17.57 6.86
CA ARG A 389 -20.31 -18.81 7.59
C ARG A 389 -20.97 -19.84 6.69
N LEU A 390 -21.83 -19.40 5.79
CA LEU A 390 -22.57 -20.30 4.91
C LEU A 390 -21.74 -20.79 3.71
N ARG A 391 -20.81 -19.96 3.19
CA ARG A 391 -20.07 -20.23 1.96
C ARG A 391 -18.60 -20.61 2.14
N ALA A 392 -17.98 -20.20 3.22
CA ALA A 392 -16.58 -20.46 3.54
C ALA A 392 -16.40 -20.67 5.04
N PRO A 393 -16.93 -21.79 5.59
CA PRO A 393 -16.90 -22.06 7.03
C PRO A 393 -15.47 -22.09 7.60
N GLU A 394 -14.46 -22.48 6.82
CA GLU A 394 -13.06 -22.46 7.24
C GLU A 394 -12.53 -21.03 7.44
N TYR A 395 -12.91 -20.11 6.58
CA TYR A 395 -12.56 -18.70 6.72
C TYR A 395 -13.09 -18.09 8.03
N VAL A 396 -14.34 -18.42 8.38
CA VAL A 396 -14.94 -17.95 9.63
C VAL A 396 -14.31 -18.60 10.85
N ARG A 397 -13.97 -19.89 10.80
CA ARG A 397 -13.22 -20.56 11.87
C ARG A 397 -11.86 -19.90 12.08
N MET A 398 -11.19 -19.52 11.02
CA MET A 398 -9.92 -18.81 11.08
C MET A 398 -10.05 -17.41 11.69
N ILE A 399 -11.16 -16.70 11.44
CA ILE A 399 -11.48 -15.40 12.06
C ILE A 399 -11.85 -15.57 13.53
N ASP A 400 -12.69 -16.53 13.85
CA ASP A 400 -13.17 -16.76 15.23
C ASP A 400 -12.08 -17.39 16.13
N ALA A 401 -11.11 -18.13 15.55
CA ALA A 401 -9.93 -18.66 16.24
C ALA A 401 -8.81 -17.64 16.47
N ARG A 402 -8.91 -16.43 15.93
CA ARG A 402 -7.95 -15.35 16.24
C ARG A 402 -8.00 -15.03 17.73
N PRO A 403 -6.85 -14.86 18.41
CA PRO A 403 -6.82 -14.65 19.85
C PRO A 403 -7.73 -13.49 20.26
N ASN A 404 -8.57 -13.76 21.25
CA ASN A 404 -9.50 -12.78 21.79
C ASN A 404 -8.69 -11.64 22.44
N LYS A 405 -9.18 -10.43 22.38
CA LYS A 405 -8.54 -9.18 22.84
C LYS A 405 -8.04 -9.16 24.29
N SER A 406 -8.48 -10.13 25.11
CA SER A 406 -8.04 -10.30 26.50
C SER A 406 -6.64 -10.93 26.65
N ALA A 407 -6.04 -11.45 25.56
CA ALA A 407 -4.72 -12.08 25.61
C ALA A 407 -3.56 -11.11 25.25
N VAL A 408 -3.87 -9.93 24.73
CA VAL A 408 -2.91 -8.85 24.56
C VAL A 408 -3.08 -7.95 25.77
N GLY A 409 -2.26 -8.15 26.79
CA GLY A 409 -2.19 -7.28 27.96
C GLY A 409 -1.77 -5.87 27.52
N LEU A 410 -2.74 -5.09 27.05
CA LEU A 410 -2.65 -3.65 26.79
C LEU A 410 -3.20 -2.90 27.98
#